data_6449fbb114eb222167af496236905ff5
#
_entry.id   6449fbb114eb222167af496236905ff5
#
_cell.length_a   1.000
_cell.length_b   1.000
_cell.length_c   1.000
_cell.angle_alpha   90.00
_cell.angle_beta   90.00
_cell.angle_gamma   90.00
#
_symmetry.space_group_name_H-M   'P 1'
#
loop_
_entity.id
_entity.type
_entity.pdbx_description
1 polymer ?
#
loop_
_entity_poly.entity_id
_entity_poly.type
_entity_poly.pdbx_seq_one_letter_code
_entity_poly.pdbx_strand_id
1 'polypeptide(L)'
;PQECNEKGIPEPEFAAKILAEFSQPNTCVMGYNNIRYDDEMTRYTFYRNFIDPYEYSWKNGNSRWDLLDLVRACYALRPEGINWAYDDDGMPSFRLEKLTKANGIEHENAHDAMADVYATIAMAKLIKEKQPKLFQFFFEHRGKKEIEKLIDTAEMTPLVHVSGMLGNYRGNCAWVAPLAWHPTNQNAVIVCDLSGDIDNLLSKSAVDLRQDLYTKKSELEERGVSS
;
A
#
# COMPACT_ATOMS: atom_id res chain seq x y z
N PRO A 1 27.51 11.63 4.54
CA PRO A 1 27.48 13.10 4.71
C PRO A 1 28.53 13.81 3.84
N GLN A 2 29.79 13.34 3.79
CA GLN A 2 30.85 14.00 3.03
C GLN A 2 30.55 13.98 1.51
N GLU A 3 30.16 12.84 0.98
CA GLU A 3 29.82 12.70 -0.44
C GLU A 3 28.62 13.59 -0.84
N CYS A 4 27.62 13.72 0.01
CA CYS A 4 26.50 14.63 -0.22
C CYS A 4 26.94 16.11 -0.28
N ASN A 5 27.94 16.50 0.53
CA ASN A 5 28.49 17.85 0.50
C ASN A 5 29.34 18.11 -0.74
N GLU A 6 30.03 17.09 -1.26
CA GLU A 6 30.92 17.21 -2.42
C GLU A 6 30.19 17.12 -3.75
N LYS A 7 29.18 16.26 -3.85
CA LYS A 7 28.45 15.92 -5.10
C LYS A 7 27.00 16.37 -5.12
N GLY A 8 26.44 16.73 -3.95
CA GLY A 8 25.05 17.15 -3.82
C GLY A 8 24.83 18.56 -4.34
N ILE A 9 23.56 18.90 -4.48
CA ILE A 9 23.10 20.23 -4.81
C ILE A 9 22.28 20.79 -3.64
N PRO A 10 22.12 22.12 -3.51
CA PRO A 10 21.25 22.69 -2.48
C PRO A 10 19.82 22.17 -2.54
N GLU A 11 19.18 21.98 -1.39
CA GLU A 11 17.83 21.41 -1.30
C GLU A 11 16.79 22.12 -2.18
N PRO A 12 16.74 23.47 -2.27
CA PRO A 12 15.77 24.14 -3.16
C PRO A 12 15.95 23.77 -4.64
N GLU A 13 17.19 23.62 -5.09
CA GLU A 13 17.50 23.19 -6.46
C GLU A 13 17.13 21.72 -6.66
N PHE A 14 17.40 20.87 -5.69
CA PHE A 14 17.00 19.46 -5.69
C PHE A 14 15.47 19.31 -5.75
N ALA A 15 14.74 20.04 -4.91
CA ALA A 15 13.27 20.04 -4.91
C ALA A 15 12.69 20.51 -6.25
N ALA A 16 13.28 21.53 -6.88
CA ALA A 16 12.86 22.00 -8.18
C ALA A 16 13.10 20.96 -9.29
N LYS A 17 14.21 20.23 -9.26
CA LYS A 17 14.48 19.13 -10.20
C LYS A 17 13.49 17.99 -10.05
N ILE A 18 13.21 17.54 -8.81
CA ILE A 18 12.21 16.50 -8.57
C ILE A 18 10.84 16.95 -9.07
N LEU A 19 10.43 18.19 -8.75
CA LEU A 19 9.16 18.72 -9.20
C LEU A 19 9.05 18.74 -10.72
N ALA A 20 10.11 19.15 -11.43
CA ALA A 20 10.12 19.21 -12.88
C ALA A 20 9.87 17.82 -13.52
N GLU A 21 10.46 16.76 -12.95
CA GLU A 21 10.26 15.38 -13.42
C GLU A 21 8.88 14.84 -13.03
N PHE A 22 8.50 14.99 -11.76
CA PHE A 22 7.26 14.42 -11.24
C PHE A 22 6.01 15.13 -11.79
N SER A 23 6.12 16.38 -12.22
CA SER A 23 4.99 17.18 -12.75
C SER A 23 4.77 17.04 -14.25
N GLN A 24 5.58 16.25 -14.95
CA GLN A 24 5.31 15.95 -16.36
C GLN A 24 3.92 15.32 -16.51
N PRO A 25 3.10 15.76 -17.51
CA PRO A 25 1.75 15.23 -17.68
C PRO A 25 1.71 13.71 -17.83
N ASN A 26 0.72 13.06 -17.21
CA ASN A 26 0.51 11.61 -17.22
C ASN A 26 1.66 10.81 -16.59
N THR A 27 2.43 11.41 -15.71
CA THR A 27 3.48 10.71 -14.95
C THR A 27 2.86 9.86 -13.83
N CYS A 28 3.32 8.62 -13.70
CA CYS A 28 3.05 7.77 -12.55
C CYS A 28 4.34 7.60 -11.75
N VAL A 29 4.41 8.20 -10.57
CA VAL A 29 5.51 7.99 -9.63
C VAL A 29 5.30 6.68 -8.91
N MET A 30 6.22 5.73 -9.07
CA MET A 30 6.12 4.40 -8.49
C MET A 30 7.32 4.10 -7.60
N GLY A 31 7.08 3.41 -6.51
CA GLY A 31 8.11 2.91 -5.61
C GLY A 31 7.70 1.61 -4.91
N TYR A 32 8.50 1.22 -3.94
CA TYR A 32 8.22 0.08 -3.07
C TYR A 32 8.09 0.56 -1.63
N ASN A 33 6.90 0.48 -1.04
CA ASN A 33 6.54 1.10 0.23
C ASN A 33 6.67 2.64 0.23
N ASN A 34 6.62 3.25 -0.94
CA ASN A 34 6.84 4.69 -1.13
C ASN A 34 5.74 5.55 -0.51
N ILE A 35 4.49 5.09 -0.48
CA ILE A 35 3.37 5.86 0.10
C ILE A 35 3.61 6.18 1.58
N ARG A 36 4.28 5.31 2.31
CA ARG A 36 4.54 5.46 3.74
C ARG A 36 5.89 6.09 4.07
N TYR A 37 6.78 6.23 3.09
CA TYR A 37 8.12 6.77 3.32
C TYR A 37 8.51 7.84 2.30
N ASP A 38 8.76 7.48 1.04
CA ASP A 38 9.28 8.40 0.02
C ASP A 38 8.32 9.55 -0.29
N ASP A 39 7.01 9.27 -0.34
CA ASP A 39 5.97 10.28 -0.54
C ASP A 39 5.96 11.31 0.58
N GLU A 40 6.09 10.88 1.83
CA GLU A 40 6.14 11.78 2.98
C GLU A 40 7.40 12.64 2.94
N MET A 41 8.55 12.04 2.66
CA MET A 41 9.82 12.79 2.51
C MET A 41 9.73 13.81 1.37
N THR A 42 9.15 13.43 0.23
CA THR A 42 8.92 14.33 -0.91
C THR A 42 8.01 15.49 -0.54
N ARG A 43 6.89 15.20 0.14
CA ARG A 43 5.92 16.20 0.59
C ARG A 43 6.53 17.21 1.55
N TYR A 44 7.27 16.74 2.56
CA TYR A 44 7.95 17.62 3.50
C TYR A 44 9.04 18.45 2.81
N THR A 45 9.78 17.88 1.87
CA THR A 45 10.76 18.60 1.07
C THR A 45 10.09 19.71 0.25
N PHE A 46 8.99 19.41 -0.42
CA PHE A 46 8.25 20.41 -1.19
C PHE A 46 7.67 21.49 -0.29
N TYR A 47 7.01 21.12 0.82
CA TYR A 47 6.41 22.07 1.75
C TYR A 47 7.42 23.09 2.28
N ARG A 48 8.59 22.67 2.76
CA ARG A 48 9.59 23.59 3.29
C ARG A 48 10.31 24.44 2.23
N ASN A 49 10.16 24.06 0.95
CA ASN A 49 10.62 24.87 -0.19
C ASN A 49 9.49 25.66 -0.87
N PHE A 50 8.34 25.85 -0.19
CA PHE A 50 7.18 26.62 -0.67
C PHE A 50 6.58 26.06 -1.98
N ILE A 51 6.70 24.77 -2.23
CA ILE A 51 6.11 24.04 -3.34
C ILE A 51 4.87 23.30 -2.79
N ASP A 52 3.77 23.25 -3.59
CA ASP A 52 2.62 22.45 -3.21
C ASP A 52 3.02 20.97 -3.06
N PRO A 53 2.80 20.35 -1.86
CA PRO A 53 3.29 19.02 -1.56
C PRO A 53 2.49 17.88 -2.21
N TYR A 54 1.36 18.17 -2.86
CA TYR A 54 0.43 17.16 -3.35
C TYR A 54 0.18 17.20 -4.86
N GLU A 55 0.29 18.37 -5.51
CA GLU A 55 -0.09 18.57 -6.93
C GLU A 55 0.59 17.58 -7.88
N TYR A 56 1.86 17.23 -7.65
CA TYR A 56 2.62 16.31 -8.50
C TYR A 56 1.97 14.93 -8.62
N SER A 57 1.18 14.53 -7.63
CA SER A 57 0.60 13.18 -7.54
C SER A 57 -0.81 13.04 -8.12
N TRP A 58 -1.42 14.14 -8.60
CA TRP A 58 -2.78 14.10 -9.15
C TRP A 58 -3.05 15.08 -10.30
N LYS A 59 -2.32 16.20 -10.38
CA LYS A 59 -2.52 17.22 -11.41
C LYS A 59 -2.07 16.70 -12.79
N ASN A 60 -2.68 17.17 -13.85
CA ASN A 60 -2.33 16.84 -15.25
C ASN A 60 -2.37 15.33 -15.58
N GLY A 61 -3.26 14.57 -14.96
CA GLY A 61 -3.34 13.11 -15.17
C GLY A 61 -2.26 12.31 -14.45
N ASN A 62 -1.52 12.95 -13.56
CA ASN A 62 -0.48 12.30 -12.78
C ASN A 62 -1.07 11.37 -11.72
N SER A 63 -0.26 10.44 -11.27
CA SER A 63 -0.63 9.47 -10.25
C SER A 63 0.60 9.00 -9.49
N ARG A 64 0.36 8.30 -8.41
CA ARG A 64 1.38 7.56 -7.66
C ARG A 64 0.93 6.11 -7.47
N TRP A 65 1.88 5.21 -7.31
CA TRP A 65 1.59 3.80 -7.14
C TRP A 65 2.62 3.12 -6.26
N ASP A 66 2.16 2.32 -5.31
CA ASP A 66 3.02 1.53 -4.44
C ASP A 66 2.99 0.06 -4.88
N LEU A 67 4.16 -0.46 -5.23
CA LEU A 67 4.28 -1.83 -5.69
C LEU A 67 4.06 -2.86 -4.56
N LEU A 68 4.27 -2.48 -3.31
CA LEU A 68 4.15 -3.39 -2.16
C LEU A 68 2.75 -3.96 -2.01
N ASP A 69 1.70 -3.16 -2.25
CA ASP A 69 0.33 -3.66 -2.15
C ASP A 69 -0.03 -4.61 -3.30
N LEU A 70 0.53 -4.40 -4.51
CA LEU A 70 0.43 -5.36 -5.60
C LEU A 70 1.17 -6.68 -5.26
N VAL A 71 2.34 -6.60 -4.65
CA VAL A 71 3.09 -7.80 -4.19
C VAL A 71 2.27 -8.60 -3.20
N ARG A 72 1.66 -7.95 -2.21
CA ARG A 72 0.73 -8.58 -1.25
C ARG A 72 -0.46 -9.24 -1.95
N ALA A 73 -1.04 -8.54 -2.92
CA ALA A 73 -2.15 -9.07 -3.71
C ALA A 73 -1.74 -10.30 -4.54
N CYS A 74 -0.54 -10.29 -5.14
CA CYS A 74 -0.02 -11.46 -5.87
C CYS A 74 0.14 -12.64 -4.92
N TYR A 75 0.73 -12.45 -3.76
CA TYR A 75 0.88 -13.51 -2.77
C TYR A 75 -0.46 -14.13 -2.37
N ALA A 76 -1.45 -13.29 -2.06
CA ALA A 76 -2.74 -13.73 -1.56
C ALA A 76 -3.63 -14.37 -2.63
N LEU A 77 -3.58 -13.89 -3.88
CA LEU A 77 -4.57 -14.21 -4.90
C LEU A 77 -4.00 -14.98 -6.11
N ARG A 78 -2.73 -14.80 -6.42
CA ARG A 78 -2.05 -15.35 -7.61
C ARG A 78 -0.58 -15.56 -7.33
N PRO A 79 -0.23 -16.51 -6.43
CA PRO A 79 1.16 -16.71 -6.00
C PRO A 79 2.06 -17.37 -7.04
N GLU A 80 1.50 -17.94 -8.10
CA GLU A 80 2.21 -18.80 -9.06
C GLU A 80 3.24 -17.98 -9.88
N GLY A 81 4.39 -18.56 -10.12
CA GLY A 81 5.46 -18.00 -10.95
C GLY A 81 6.34 -16.96 -10.25
N ILE A 82 6.11 -16.72 -8.97
CA ILE A 82 6.92 -15.86 -8.11
C ILE A 82 7.45 -16.70 -6.95
N ASN A 83 8.73 -16.62 -6.66
CA ASN A 83 9.33 -17.28 -5.50
C ASN A 83 9.17 -16.39 -4.27
N TRP A 84 8.44 -16.88 -3.29
CA TRP A 84 8.13 -16.13 -2.07
C TRP A 84 9.20 -16.33 -1.02
N ALA A 85 9.52 -15.26 -0.32
CA ALA A 85 10.42 -15.28 0.83
C ALA A 85 9.61 -15.42 2.12
N TYR A 86 10.22 -16.08 3.10
CA TYR A 86 9.63 -16.28 4.43
C TYR A 86 10.60 -15.78 5.49
N ASP A 87 10.07 -15.42 6.64
CA ASP A 87 10.86 -15.14 7.85
C ASP A 87 11.13 -16.42 8.65
N ASP A 88 11.80 -16.25 9.79
CA ASP A 88 12.21 -17.38 10.64
C ASP A 88 11.01 -18.08 11.29
N ASP A 89 9.86 -17.41 11.40
CA ASP A 89 8.62 -17.96 11.93
C ASP A 89 7.75 -18.61 10.82
N GLY A 90 8.27 -18.69 9.59
CA GLY A 90 7.57 -19.25 8.44
C GLY A 90 6.48 -18.34 7.86
N MET A 91 6.44 -17.09 8.27
CA MET A 91 5.48 -16.10 7.73
C MET A 91 6.03 -15.44 6.47
N PRO A 92 5.16 -15.08 5.50
CA PRO A 92 5.61 -14.43 4.29
C PRO A 92 6.28 -13.08 4.57
N SER A 93 7.43 -12.87 3.96
CA SER A 93 8.18 -11.63 4.04
C SER A 93 8.10 -10.86 2.73
N PHE A 94 7.58 -9.65 2.78
CA PHE A 94 7.45 -8.76 1.62
C PHE A 94 8.57 -7.71 1.57
N ARG A 95 9.70 -7.96 2.24
CA ARG A 95 10.88 -7.10 2.13
C ARG A 95 11.52 -7.25 0.77
N LEU A 96 11.83 -6.12 0.13
CA LEU A 96 12.35 -6.09 -1.24
C LEU A 96 13.62 -6.94 -1.38
N GLU A 97 14.57 -6.79 -0.46
CA GLU A 97 15.83 -7.54 -0.44
C GLU A 97 15.65 -9.07 -0.33
N LYS A 98 14.62 -9.53 0.41
CA LYS A 98 14.33 -10.96 0.53
C LYS A 98 13.65 -11.50 -0.73
N LEU A 99 12.72 -10.75 -1.30
CA LEU A 99 12.00 -11.15 -2.52
C LEU A 99 12.92 -11.16 -3.74
N THR A 100 13.76 -10.17 -3.91
CA THR A 100 14.74 -10.12 -5.01
C THR A 100 15.69 -11.32 -4.94
N LYS A 101 16.22 -11.62 -3.76
CA LYS A 101 17.07 -12.78 -3.53
C LYS A 101 16.34 -14.10 -3.88
N ALA A 102 15.10 -14.26 -3.43
CA ALA A 102 14.31 -15.47 -3.70
C ALA A 102 14.03 -15.68 -5.20
N ASN A 103 14.00 -14.60 -5.99
CA ASN A 103 13.73 -14.64 -7.42
C ASN A 103 14.99 -14.51 -8.30
N GLY A 104 16.20 -14.58 -7.71
CA GLY A 104 17.45 -14.49 -8.44
C GLY A 104 17.69 -13.12 -9.10
N ILE A 105 17.08 -12.06 -8.56
CA ILE A 105 17.27 -10.68 -8.99
C ILE A 105 18.50 -10.14 -8.24
N GLU A 106 19.48 -9.64 -8.98
CA GLU A 106 20.67 -8.99 -8.39
C GLU A 106 20.23 -7.77 -7.59
N HIS A 107 20.57 -7.77 -6.32
CA HIS A 107 20.33 -6.68 -5.39
C HIS A 107 21.55 -6.56 -4.47
N GLU A 108 22.73 -6.36 -5.12
CA GLU A 108 23.96 -6.07 -4.40
C GLU A 108 23.88 -4.66 -3.80
N ASN A 109 24.37 -4.52 -2.58
CA ASN A 109 24.27 -3.27 -1.81
C ASN A 109 22.82 -2.82 -1.48
N ALA A 110 22.01 -3.73 -0.95
CA ALA A 110 20.72 -3.36 -0.34
C ALA A 110 20.90 -2.14 0.60
N HIS A 111 19.97 -1.17 0.52
CA HIS A 111 20.04 0.16 1.12
C HIS A 111 20.91 1.20 0.40
N ASP A 112 21.51 0.87 -0.75
CA ASP A 112 21.88 1.89 -1.72
C ASP A 112 20.65 2.31 -2.52
N ALA A 113 20.37 3.60 -2.59
CA ALA A 113 19.14 4.11 -3.18
C ALA A 113 18.93 3.69 -4.64
N MET A 114 20.02 3.60 -5.44
CA MET A 114 19.91 3.17 -6.84
C MET A 114 19.71 1.66 -6.95
N ALA A 115 20.32 0.86 -6.07
CA ALA A 115 20.10 -0.57 -6.03
C ALA A 115 18.64 -0.89 -5.71
N ASP A 116 18.04 -0.19 -4.75
CA ASP A 116 16.62 -0.34 -4.39
C ASP A 116 15.68 0.06 -5.54
N VAL A 117 16.01 1.10 -6.31
CA VAL A 117 15.26 1.49 -7.52
C VAL A 117 15.32 0.39 -8.59
N TYR A 118 16.50 -0.14 -8.92
CA TYR A 118 16.63 -1.22 -9.90
C TYR A 118 15.93 -2.49 -9.44
N ALA A 119 16.01 -2.84 -8.17
CA ALA A 119 15.31 -3.97 -7.57
C ALA A 119 13.79 -3.81 -7.67
N THR A 120 13.27 -2.61 -7.40
CA THR A 120 11.85 -2.27 -7.56
C THR A 120 11.39 -2.44 -9.01
N ILE A 121 12.16 -1.93 -9.97
CA ILE A 121 11.86 -2.08 -11.41
C ILE A 121 11.85 -3.56 -11.81
N ALA A 122 12.83 -4.33 -11.35
CA ALA A 122 12.93 -5.76 -11.66
C ALA A 122 11.75 -6.55 -11.09
N MET A 123 11.34 -6.26 -9.84
CA MET A 123 10.13 -6.85 -9.24
C MET A 123 8.86 -6.47 -10.00
N ALA A 124 8.70 -5.22 -10.41
CA ALA A 124 7.57 -4.79 -11.22
C ALA A 124 7.50 -5.54 -12.56
N LYS A 125 8.65 -5.72 -13.23
CA LYS A 125 8.75 -6.50 -14.48
C LYS A 125 8.38 -7.96 -14.26
N LEU A 126 8.91 -8.59 -13.20
CA LEU A 126 8.59 -9.97 -12.83
C LEU A 126 7.09 -10.15 -12.63
N ILE A 127 6.45 -9.31 -11.84
CA ILE A 127 5.01 -9.39 -11.57
C ILE A 127 4.21 -9.16 -12.87
N LYS A 128 4.59 -8.18 -13.67
CA LYS A 128 3.94 -7.91 -14.95
C LYS A 128 4.02 -9.10 -15.92
N GLU A 129 5.13 -9.82 -15.90
CA GLU A 129 5.33 -11.03 -16.71
C GLU A 129 4.51 -12.22 -16.20
N LYS A 130 4.58 -12.49 -14.89
CA LYS A 130 3.95 -13.68 -14.28
C LYS A 130 2.45 -13.51 -14.01
N GLN A 131 2.03 -12.30 -13.62
CA GLN A 131 0.65 -11.99 -13.24
C GLN A 131 0.11 -10.75 -14.00
N PRO A 132 0.10 -10.76 -15.35
CA PRO A 132 -0.20 -9.58 -16.16
C PRO A 132 -1.60 -9.01 -15.92
N LYS A 133 -2.59 -9.85 -15.67
CA LYS A 133 -3.98 -9.41 -15.42
C LYS A 133 -4.10 -8.69 -14.08
N LEU A 134 -3.46 -9.21 -13.03
CA LEU A 134 -3.47 -8.58 -11.71
C LEU A 134 -2.67 -7.28 -11.72
N PHE A 135 -1.51 -7.26 -12.37
CA PHE A 135 -0.72 -6.06 -12.58
C PHE A 135 -1.53 -4.96 -13.26
N GLN A 136 -2.21 -5.29 -14.37
CA GLN A 136 -3.01 -4.34 -15.12
C GLN A 136 -4.19 -3.82 -14.29
N PHE A 137 -4.90 -4.70 -13.60
CA PHE A 137 -6.02 -4.32 -12.73
C PHE A 137 -5.58 -3.31 -11.65
N PHE A 138 -4.50 -3.59 -10.93
CA PHE A 138 -3.99 -2.67 -9.90
C PHE A 138 -3.48 -1.36 -10.48
N PHE A 139 -2.87 -1.40 -11.66
CA PHE A 139 -2.41 -0.19 -12.36
C PHE A 139 -3.58 0.69 -12.81
N GLU A 140 -4.64 0.11 -13.34
CA GLU A 140 -5.84 0.83 -13.76
C GLU A 140 -6.62 1.41 -12.58
N HIS A 141 -6.63 0.70 -11.44
CA HIS A 141 -7.35 1.11 -10.23
C HIS A 141 -6.45 1.78 -9.19
N ARG A 142 -5.28 2.32 -9.56
CA ARG A 142 -4.38 3.01 -8.62
C ARG A 142 -4.91 4.36 -8.15
N GLY A 143 -5.89 4.92 -8.84
CA GLY A 143 -6.51 6.21 -8.52
C GLY A 143 -7.76 6.07 -7.67
N LYS A 144 -8.02 7.07 -6.82
CA LYS A 144 -9.19 7.09 -5.93
C LYS A 144 -10.51 6.92 -6.69
N LYS A 145 -10.69 7.65 -7.82
CA LYS A 145 -11.92 7.62 -8.61
C LYS A 145 -12.23 6.25 -9.21
N GLU A 146 -11.19 5.50 -9.57
CA GLU A 146 -11.31 4.16 -10.11
C GLU A 146 -11.70 3.18 -9.02
N ILE A 147 -11.11 3.29 -7.82
CA ILE A 147 -11.48 2.48 -6.65
C ILE A 147 -12.93 2.78 -6.20
N GLU A 148 -13.33 4.04 -6.17
CA GLU A 148 -14.71 4.43 -5.79
C GLU A 148 -15.78 3.74 -6.63
N LYS A 149 -15.51 3.46 -7.91
CA LYS A 149 -16.45 2.75 -8.81
C LYS A 149 -16.63 1.27 -8.45
N LEU A 150 -15.70 0.69 -7.72
CA LEU A 150 -15.78 -0.70 -7.27
C LEU A 150 -16.56 -0.85 -5.97
N ILE A 151 -16.78 0.25 -5.24
CA ILE A 151 -17.37 0.24 -3.91
C ILE A 151 -18.87 0.49 -4.02
N ASP A 152 -19.66 -0.53 -3.74
CA ASP A 152 -21.12 -0.45 -3.70
C ASP A 152 -21.62 -0.64 -2.27
N THR A 153 -21.93 0.48 -1.60
CA THR A 153 -22.46 0.49 -0.24
C THR A 153 -23.97 0.24 -0.18
N ALA A 154 -24.68 0.29 -1.30
CA ALA A 154 -26.13 0.02 -1.34
C ALA A 154 -26.41 -1.49 -1.36
N GLU A 155 -25.73 -2.22 -2.24
CA GLU A 155 -25.83 -3.67 -2.35
C GLU A 155 -24.83 -4.39 -1.43
N MET A 156 -23.92 -3.64 -0.78
CA MET A 156 -22.84 -4.18 0.06
C MET A 156 -22.02 -5.26 -0.65
N THR A 157 -21.78 -5.08 -1.95
CA THR A 157 -21.09 -6.07 -2.79
C THR A 157 -19.72 -6.41 -2.20
N PRO A 158 -19.43 -7.69 -1.88
CA PRO A 158 -18.19 -8.08 -1.27
C PRO A 158 -16.97 -7.75 -2.12
N LEU A 159 -15.92 -7.26 -1.47
CA LEU A 159 -14.64 -6.88 -2.07
C LEU A 159 -13.50 -7.64 -1.40
N VAL A 160 -12.42 -7.82 -2.14
CA VAL A 160 -11.15 -8.26 -1.58
C VAL A 160 -10.33 -7.03 -1.19
N HIS A 161 -10.07 -6.89 0.12
CA HIS A 161 -9.22 -5.82 0.64
C HIS A 161 -7.81 -6.35 0.91
N VAL A 162 -6.81 -5.70 0.32
CA VAL A 162 -5.39 -6.02 0.52
C VAL A 162 -4.75 -4.89 1.33
N SER A 163 -4.19 -5.23 2.47
CA SER A 163 -3.56 -4.24 3.36
C SER A 163 -2.56 -4.89 4.32
N GLY A 164 -1.41 -4.25 4.51
CA GLY A 164 -0.46 -4.66 5.56
C GLY A 164 -1.02 -4.61 6.99
N MET A 165 -2.11 -3.88 7.20
CA MET A 165 -2.78 -3.81 8.51
C MET A 165 -3.49 -5.11 8.90
N LEU A 166 -3.83 -5.96 7.92
CA LEU A 166 -4.47 -7.26 8.16
C LEU A 166 -3.49 -8.33 8.67
N GLY A 167 -2.19 -8.04 8.63
CA GLY A 167 -1.14 -8.92 9.11
C GLY A 167 -0.77 -10.07 8.16
N ASN A 168 0.48 -10.51 8.26
CA ASN A 168 1.04 -11.54 7.38
C ASN A 168 0.38 -12.91 7.59
N TYR A 169 -0.10 -13.19 8.82
CA TYR A 169 -0.80 -14.44 9.15
C TYR A 169 -2.11 -14.63 8.36
N ARG A 170 -2.71 -13.53 7.88
CA ARG A 170 -3.88 -13.53 6.99
C ARG A 170 -3.52 -13.35 5.51
N GLY A 171 -2.24 -13.42 5.16
CA GLY A 171 -1.77 -13.10 3.82
C GLY A 171 -2.01 -11.63 3.42
N ASN A 172 -2.18 -10.72 4.40
CA ASN A 172 -2.53 -9.31 4.18
C ASN A 172 -3.81 -9.09 3.33
N CYS A 173 -4.75 -10.01 3.40
CA CYS A 173 -5.95 -10.03 2.57
C CYS A 173 -7.18 -10.41 3.41
N ALA A 174 -8.33 -9.79 3.10
CA ALA A 174 -9.62 -10.14 3.68
C ALA A 174 -10.76 -9.92 2.69
N TRP A 175 -11.80 -10.72 2.80
CA TRP A 175 -13.09 -10.43 2.21
C TRP A 175 -13.82 -9.42 3.07
N VAL A 176 -14.28 -8.33 2.48
CA VAL A 176 -14.97 -7.26 3.21
C VAL A 176 -16.25 -6.85 2.50
N ALA A 177 -17.27 -6.49 3.26
CA ALA A 177 -18.48 -5.85 2.74
C ALA A 177 -18.42 -4.34 3.03
N PRO A 178 -18.56 -3.45 2.04
CA PRO A 178 -18.65 -2.01 2.26
C PRO A 178 -20.01 -1.66 2.86
N LEU A 179 -20.01 -1.03 4.04
CA LEU A 179 -21.24 -0.70 4.77
C LEU A 179 -21.67 0.75 4.54
N ALA A 180 -20.74 1.69 4.64
CA ALA A 180 -21.04 3.12 4.51
C ALA A 180 -19.77 3.92 4.20
N TRP A 181 -19.94 5.06 3.57
CA TRP A 181 -18.87 6.05 3.49
C TRP A 181 -18.64 6.68 4.88
N HIS A 182 -17.38 6.96 5.19
CA HIS A 182 -17.05 7.55 6.48
C HIS A 182 -17.62 8.98 6.59
N PRO A 183 -18.32 9.35 7.67
CA PRO A 183 -19.10 10.58 7.75
C PRO A 183 -18.28 11.87 7.69
N THR A 184 -17.01 11.83 8.09
CA THR A 184 -16.13 13.01 8.11
C THR A 184 -14.87 12.86 7.26
N ASN A 185 -14.44 11.64 6.93
CA ASN A 185 -13.29 11.39 6.08
C ASN A 185 -13.74 10.91 4.70
N GLN A 186 -13.78 11.82 3.74
CA GLN A 186 -14.18 11.53 2.35
C GLN A 186 -13.27 10.53 1.61
N ASN A 187 -12.14 10.13 2.21
CA ASN A 187 -11.21 9.15 1.64
C ASN A 187 -11.31 7.77 2.30
N ALA A 188 -12.35 7.53 3.09
CA ALA A 188 -12.52 6.28 3.81
C ALA A 188 -13.93 5.70 3.63
N VAL A 189 -13.99 4.39 3.54
CA VAL A 189 -15.21 3.59 3.59
C VAL A 189 -15.16 2.68 4.81
N ILE A 190 -16.28 2.55 5.49
CA ILE A 190 -16.44 1.62 6.61
C ILE A 190 -16.78 0.27 6.01
N VAL A 191 -16.01 -0.75 6.37
CA VAL A 191 -16.20 -2.11 5.88
C VAL A 191 -16.36 -3.09 7.03
N CYS A 192 -17.08 -4.16 6.79
CA CYS A 192 -17.16 -5.32 7.68
C CYS A 192 -16.26 -6.44 7.13
N ASP A 193 -15.43 -7.01 7.99
CA ASP A 193 -14.66 -8.22 7.66
C ASP A 193 -15.59 -9.43 7.68
N LEU A 194 -15.72 -10.12 6.57
CA LEU A 194 -16.63 -11.25 6.40
C LEU A 194 -16.09 -12.57 6.98
N SER A 195 -14.87 -12.59 7.46
CA SER A 195 -14.31 -13.76 8.16
C SER A 195 -14.58 -13.75 9.68
N GLY A 196 -15.10 -12.64 10.20
CA GLY A 196 -15.43 -12.49 11.62
C GLY A 196 -16.80 -13.05 12.01
N ASP A 197 -17.09 -13.02 13.30
CA ASP A 197 -18.41 -13.36 13.84
C ASP A 197 -19.42 -12.21 13.63
N ILE A 198 -20.10 -12.26 12.49
CA ILE A 198 -21.08 -11.24 12.09
C ILE A 198 -22.31 -11.26 13.01
N ASP A 199 -22.71 -12.41 13.53
CA ASP A 199 -23.86 -12.53 14.42
C ASP A 199 -23.61 -11.76 15.72
N ASN A 200 -22.40 -11.82 16.26
CA ASN A 200 -21.99 -11.01 17.39
C ASN A 200 -22.07 -9.50 17.08
N LEU A 201 -21.63 -9.07 15.90
CA LEU A 201 -21.74 -7.69 15.45
C LEU A 201 -23.21 -7.24 15.36
N LEU A 202 -24.09 -8.05 14.77
CA LEU A 202 -25.50 -7.71 14.54
C LEU A 202 -26.36 -7.77 15.81
N SER A 203 -25.97 -8.55 16.80
CA SER A 203 -26.72 -8.72 18.07
C SER A 203 -26.47 -7.60 19.09
N LYS A 204 -25.40 -6.81 18.93
CA LYS A 204 -25.00 -5.77 19.89
C LYS A 204 -25.60 -4.41 19.56
N SER A 205 -25.83 -3.63 20.61
CA SER A 205 -26.17 -2.22 20.44
C SER A 205 -24.98 -1.39 19.94
N ALA A 206 -25.25 -0.23 19.33
CA ALA A 206 -24.22 0.69 18.90
C ALA A 206 -23.32 1.18 20.07
N VAL A 207 -23.84 1.20 21.28
CA VAL A 207 -23.08 1.57 22.50
C VAL A 207 -22.08 0.47 22.85
N ASP A 208 -22.52 -0.79 22.83
CA ASP A 208 -21.69 -1.95 23.14
C ASP A 208 -20.59 -2.12 22.08
N LEU A 209 -20.94 -1.97 20.79
CA LEU A 209 -19.98 -2.01 19.69
C LEU A 209 -18.92 -0.92 19.80
N ARG A 210 -19.34 0.29 20.21
CA ARG A 210 -18.40 1.39 20.44
C ARG A 210 -17.44 1.08 21.60
N GLN A 211 -17.94 0.46 22.66
CA GLN A 211 -17.10 0.05 23.79
C GLN A 211 -16.09 -1.02 23.34
N ASP A 212 -16.53 -2.03 22.62
CA ASP A 212 -15.65 -3.09 22.10
C ASP A 212 -14.56 -2.55 21.17
N LEU A 213 -14.89 -1.60 20.28
CA LEU A 213 -13.96 -0.98 19.35
C LEU A 213 -12.74 -0.33 20.05
N TYR A 214 -12.92 0.18 21.28
CA TYR A 214 -11.86 0.82 22.06
C TYR A 214 -11.30 -0.10 23.17
N THR A 215 -11.75 -1.34 23.25
CA THR A 215 -11.24 -2.34 24.19
C THR A 215 -10.02 -3.06 23.62
N LYS A 216 -9.04 -3.36 24.45
CA LYS A 216 -7.85 -4.10 24.03
C LYS A 216 -8.22 -5.50 23.54
N LYS A 217 -7.52 -5.96 22.50
CA LYS A 217 -7.75 -7.29 21.92
C LYS A 217 -7.70 -8.42 22.97
N SER A 218 -6.72 -8.42 23.86
CA SER A 218 -6.59 -9.43 24.94
C SER A 218 -7.83 -9.48 25.86
N GLU A 219 -8.42 -8.32 26.13
CA GLU A 219 -9.61 -8.19 26.99
C GLU A 219 -10.89 -8.66 26.27
N LEU A 220 -10.96 -8.46 24.94
CA LEU A 220 -12.04 -8.99 24.11
C LEU A 220 -11.97 -10.51 24.01
N GLU A 221 -10.78 -11.07 23.81
CA GLU A 221 -10.53 -12.51 23.78
C GLU A 221 -10.92 -13.18 25.09
N GLU A 222 -10.61 -12.58 26.27
CA GLU A 222 -11.03 -13.05 27.58
C GLU A 222 -12.55 -13.06 27.75
N ARG A 223 -13.26 -12.15 27.08
CA ARG A 223 -14.74 -12.10 27.06
C ARG A 223 -15.36 -13.01 26.00
N GLY A 224 -14.55 -13.74 25.22
CA GLY A 224 -15.02 -14.60 24.14
C GLY A 224 -15.50 -13.83 22.90
N VAL A 225 -15.12 -12.57 22.78
CA VAL A 225 -15.41 -11.74 21.59
C VAL A 225 -14.25 -11.89 20.61
N SER A 226 -14.51 -12.47 19.43
CA SER A 226 -13.53 -12.48 18.36
C SER A 226 -13.31 -11.06 17.82
N SER A 227 -12.07 -10.65 17.73
CA SER A 227 -11.66 -9.31 17.28
C SER A 227 -11.14 -9.39 15.86
#